data_a1196b635900c3a20776608a2dae6503
#
_entry.id   a1196b635900c3a20776608a2dae6503
#
_cell.length_a   1.000
_cell.length_b   1.000
_cell.length_c   1.000
_cell.angle_alpha   90.00
_cell.angle_beta   90.00
_cell.angle_gamma   90.00
#
_symmetry.space_group_name_H-M   'P 1'
#
loop_
_entity.id
_entity.type
_entity.pdbx_description
1 polymer ?
#
loop_
_entity_poly.entity_id
_entity_poly.type
_entity_poly.pdbx_seq_one_letter_code
_entity_poly.pdbx_strand_id
1 'polypeptide(L)'
;MNLLLRYVGHGITISLLVFIMLAFHLSTLARTSEKRVLRVAFPQVVGMSWTAEDGSHHGMLVDYLNEIAKYTGWEYEYIDTNRQTVLNEFIAGQYELMGGNYYIPGLEKYYAYPDYNMGYSRSLLLARSDDRTIHSYNLESMNGKTIGVYENAKENIRRLKEFLAINGLDCKFQYYSLKDMQKNDEGLYF
;
A
#
# COMPACT_ATOMS: atom_id res chain seq x y z
N MET A 1 -34.35 -34.93 58.35
CA MET A 1 -34.58 -33.55 57.86
C MET A 1 -33.28 -32.83 57.36
N ASN A 2 -32.10 -33.29 57.71
CA ASN A 2 -30.86 -32.60 57.34
C ASN A 2 -30.20 -33.01 56.00
N LEU A 3 -30.55 -34.12 55.36
CA LEU A 3 -29.94 -34.56 54.10
C LEU A 3 -30.54 -33.83 52.88
N LEU A 4 -31.85 -33.62 52.88
CA LEU A 4 -32.55 -32.92 51.79
C LEU A 4 -32.09 -31.45 51.63
N LEU A 5 -31.85 -30.75 52.74
CA LEU A 5 -31.34 -29.37 52.74
C LEU A 5 -29.91 -29.26 52.19
N ARG A 6 -29.07 -30.28 52.36
CA ARG A 6 -27.70 -30.30 51.78
C ARG A 6 -27.71 -30.46 50.25
N TYR A 7 -28.58 -31.32 49.70
CA TYR A 7 -28.71 -31.51 48.26
C TYR A 7 -29.30 -30.30 47.54
N VAL A 8 -30.25 -29.63 48.11
CA VAL A 8 -30.84 -28.39 47.57
C VAL A 8 -29.81 -27.26 47.55
N GLY A 9 -28.98 -27.13 48.60
CA GLY A 9 -27.92 -26.12 48.66
C GLY A 9 -26.82 -26.33 47.59
N HIS A 10 -26.42 -27.58 47.34
CA HIS A 10 -25.42 -27.87 46.30
C HIS A 10 -25.96 -27.66 44.86
N GLY A 11 -27.26 -27.97 44.66
CA GLY A 11 -27.90 -27.70 43.33
C GLY A 11 -27.97 -26.22 43.01
N ILE A 12 -28.29 -25.38 43.99
CA ILE A 12 -28.32 -23.92 43.79
C ILE A 12 -26.94 -23.31 43.54
N THR A 13 -25.91 -23.77 44.27
CA THR A 13 -24.53 -23.30 44.07
C THR A 13 -23.95 -23.70 42.70
N ILE A 14 -24.23 -24.93 42.23
CA ILE A 14 -23.79 -25.38 40.90
C ILE A 14 -24.54 -24.60 39.81
N SER A 15 -25.86 -24.37 39.94
CA SER A 15 -26.62 -23.59 38.98
C SER A 15 -26.14 -22.14 38.89
N LEU A 16 -25.80 -21.53 40.02
CA LEU A 16 -25.28 -20.17 40.09
C LEU A 16 -23.88 -20.06 39.41
N LEU A 17 -23.00 -21.05 39.63
CA LEU A 17 -21.67 -21.11 39.00
C LEU A 17 -21.76 -21.28 37.48
N VAL A 18 -22.67 -22.13 37.01
CA VAL A 18 -22.91 -22.31 35.56
C VAL A 18 -23.46 -21.02 34.94
N PHE A 19 -24.35 -20.32 35.63
CA PHE A 19 -24.89 -19.05 35.14
C PHE A 19 -23.84 -17.95 35.09
N ILE A 20 -22.95 -17.89 36.08
CA ILE A 20 -21.83 -16.95 36.11
C ILE A 20 -20.84 -17.27 34.99
N MET A 21 -20.49 -18.54 34.73
CA MET A 21 -19.66 -18.95 33.62
C MET A 21 -20.29 -18.62 32.27
N LEU A 22 -21.59 -18.87 32.07
CA LEU A 22 -22.28 -18.49 30.84
C LEU A 22 -22.32 -16.95 30.67
N ALA A 23 -22.55 -16.20 31.71
CA ALA A 23 -22.54 -14.74 31.67
C ALA A 23 -21.14 -14.19 31.32
N PHE A 24 -20.06 -14.82 31.82
CA PHE A 24 -18.68 -14.48 31.44
C PHE A 24 -18.40 -14.81 29.99
N HIS A 25 -18.85 -15.94 29.45
CA HIS A 25 -18.69 -16.27 28.05
C HIS A 25 -19.53 -15.39 27.13
N LEU A 26 -20.73 -14.99 27.51
CA LEU A 26 -21.53 -14.02 26.74
C LEU A 26 -20.88 -12.63 26.73
N SER A 27 -20.27 -12.18 27.81
CA SER A 27 -19.57 -10.88 27.86
C SER A 27 -18.27 -10.87 27.05
N THR A 28 -17.62 -12.01 26.86
CA THR A 28 -16.46 -12.12 25.95
C THR A 28 -16.86 -12.17 24.48
N LEU A 29 -18.05 -12.68 24.15
CA LEU A 29 -18.58 -12.64 22.78
C LEU A 29 -19.16 -11.27 22.39
N ALA A 30 -19.59 -10.47 23.35
CA ALA A 30 -20.13 -9.13 23.17
C ALA A 30 -19.04 -8.04 23.21
N ARG A 31 -17.76 -8.38 23.01
CA ARG A 31 -16.76 -7.39 22.63
C ARG A 31 -17.10 -6.97 21.21
N THR A 32 -18.07 -6.07 21.09
CA THR A 32 -18.26 -5.27 19.88
C THR A 32 -16.87 -4.73 19.53
N SER A 33 -16.27 -5.26 18.48
CA SER A 33 -15.08 -4.69 17.90
C SER A 33 -15.45 -3.24 17.62
N GLU A 34 -14.91 -2.33 18.40
CA GLU A 34 -15.09 -0.91 18.15
C GLU A 34 -14.60 -0.69 16.72
N LYS A 35 -15.53 -0.30 15.83
CA LYS A 35 -15.23 -0.10 14.42
C LYS A 35 -14.10 0.91 14.34
N ARG A 36 -12.92 0.46 13.98
CA ARG A 36 -11.74 1.30 13.85
C ARG A 36 -11.74 1.92 12.46
N VAL A 37 -11.96 3.22 12.41
CA VAL A 37 -11.79 4.00 11.17
C VAL A 37 -10.32 4.41 11.06
N LEU A 38 -9.69 4.09 9.93
CA LEU A 38 -8.31 4.43 9.63
C LEU A 38 -8.25 5.45 8.50
N ARG A 39 -7.53 6.53 8.70
CA ARG A 39 -7.28 7.53 7.66
C ARG A 39 -6.20 7.00 6.73
N VAL A 40 -6.51 6.98 5.45
CA VAL A 40 -5.66 6.46 4.38
C VAL A 40 -5.21 7.61 3.50
N ALA A 41 -3.90 7.81 3.38
CA ALA A 41 -3.36 8.72 2.38
C ALA A 41 -3.70 8.23 0.97
N PHE A 42 -4.39 9.06 0.19
CA PHE A 42 -4.96 8.68 -1.10
C PHE A 42 -4.43 9.58 -2.23
N PRO A 43 -3.19 9.34 -2.71
CA PRO A 43 -2.65 10.09 -3.83
C PRO A 43 -3.32 9.71 -5.13
N GLN A 44 -3.61 10.70 -5.98
CA GLN A 44 -4.24 10.49 -7.28
C GLN A 44 -3.24 9.84 -8.26
N VAL A 45 -3.38 8.54 -8.48
CA VAL A 45 -2.54 7.73 -9.37
C VAL A 45 -3.44 6.74 -10.12
N VAL A 46 -3.70 7.00 -11.37
CA VAL A 46 -4.57 6.15 -12.21
C VAL A 46 -4.16 4.68 -12.13
N GLY A 47 -5.14 3.80 -11.89
CA GLY A 47 -4.94 2.37 -11.70
C GLY A 47 -4.52 1.95 -10.28
N MET A 48 -3.83 2.81 -9.53
CA MET A 48 -3.43 2.54 -8.15
C MET A 48 -4.46 3.07 -7.14
N SER A 49 -4.78 4.35 -7.24
CA SER A 49 -5.70 5.07 -6.35
C SER A 49 -6.17 6.33 -7.06
N TRP A 50 -7.47 6.48 -7.24
CA TRP A 50 -8.04 7.71 -7.81
C TRP A 50 -9.46 7.92 -7.30
N THR A 51 -9.86 9.18 -7.24
CA THR A 51 -11.22 9.59 -6.92
C THR A 51 -11.95 9.93 -8.23
N ALA A 52 -13.09 9.31 -8.45
CA ALA A 52 -13.94 9.59 -9.62
C ALA A 52 -14.70 10.91 -9.46
N GLU A 53 -15.33 11.39 -10.54
CA GLU A 53 -16.08 12.63 -10.54
C GLU A 53 -17.28 12.64 -9.56
N ASP A 54 -17.83 11.47 -9.27
CA ASP A 54 -18.91 11.27 -8.30
C ASP A 54 -18.42 11.19 -6.83
N GLY A 55 -17.09 11.34 -6.61
CA GLY A 55 -16.46 11.27 -5.30
C GLY A 55 -16.16 9.85 -4.84
N SER A 56 -16.44 8.82 -5.62
CA SER A 56 -16.11 7.43 -5.27
C SER A 56 -14.61 7.15 -5.43
N HIS A 57 -14.07 6.32 -4.53
CA HIS A 57 -12.66 5.94 -4.53
C HIS A 57 -12.46 4.59 -5.22
N HIS A 58 -11.46 4.53 -6.07
CA HIS A 58 -11.16 3.37 -6.93
C HIS A 58 -9.67 3.06 -6.96
N GLY A 59 -9.36 1.85 -7.46
CA GLY A 59 -8.00 1.41 -7.74
C GLY A 59 -7.55 0.25 -6.87
N MET A 60 -6.39 -0.29 -7.22
CA MET A 60 -5.82 -1.46 -6.56
C MET A 60 -5.70 -1.29 -5.03
N LEU A 61 -5.41 -0.07 -4.56
CA LEU A 61 -5.34 0.23 -3.13
C LEU A 61 -6.69 0.04 -2.44
N VAL A 62 -7.77 0.52 -3.05
CA VAL A 62 -9.14 0.39 -2.51
C VAL A 62 -9.54 -1.08 -2.45
N ASP A 63 -9.31 -1.84 -3.52
CA ASP A 63 -9.63 -3.27 -3.58
C ASP A 63 -8.87 -4.05 -2.52
N TYR A 64 -7.58 -3.76 -2.36
CA TYR A 64 -6.73 -4.40 -1.36
C TYR A 64 -7.18 -4.10 0.08
N LEU A 65 -7.48 -2.84 0.39
CA LEU A 65 -7.97 -2.44 1.70
C LEU A 65 -9.35 -3.02 1.99
N ASN A 66 -10.24 -3.06 1.01
CA ASN A 66 -11.55 -3.71 1.15
C ASN A 66 -11.41 -5.22 1.46
N GLU A 67 -10.41 -5.88 0.88
CA GLU A 67 -10.13 -7.28 1.22
C GLU A 67 -9.65 -7.42 2.68
N ILE A 68 -8.74 -6.56 3.13
CA ILE A 68 -8.28 -6.52 4.53
C ILE A 68 -9.45 -6.26 5.48
N ALA A 69 -10.38 -5.37 5.13
CA ALA A 69 -11.54 -5.04 5.94
C ALA A 69 -12.40 -6.25 6.31
N LYS A 70 -12.50 -7.24 5.41
CA LYS A 70 -13.26 -8.48 5.65
C LYS A 70 -12.72 -9.29 6.85
N TYR A 71 -11.43 -9.18 7.13
CA TYR A 71 -10.76 -9.91 8.21
C TYR A 71 -10.60 -9.09 9.48
N THR A 72 -10.48 -7.77 9.34
CA THR A 72 -10.17 -6.87 10.46
C THR A 72 -11.39 -6.14 10.99
N GLY A 73 -12.44 -5.98 10.17
CA GLY A 73 -13.58 -5.12 10.47
C GLY A 73 -13.23 -3.62 10.45
N TRP A 74 -12.08 -3.25 9.90
CA TRP A 74 -11.68 -1.84 9.77
C TRP A 74 -12.52 -1.13 8.71
N GLU A 75 -12.75 0.15 8.95
CA GLU A 75 -13.31 1.10 7.98
C GLU A 75 -12.23 2.09 7.57
N TYR A 76 -12.31 2.61 6.36
CA TYR A 76 -11.28 3.52 5.82
C TYR A 76 -11.90 4.86 5.46
N GLU A 77 -11.21 5.90 5.87
CA GLU A 77 -11.42 7.27 5.43
C GLU A 77 -10.29 7.63 4.46
N TYR A 78 -10.61 7.77 3.19
CA TYR A 78 -9.64 8.13 2.16
C TYR A 78 -9.46 9.63 2.12
N ILE A 79 -8.21 10.08 2.31
CA ILE A 79 -7.85 11.50 2.31
C ILE A 79 -7.03 11.79 1.05
N ASP A 80 -7.58 12.57 0.14
CA ASP A 80 -6.87 12.98 -1.07
C ASP A 80 -5.59 13.73 -0.71
N THR A 81 -4.47 13.28 -1.27
CA THR A 81 -3.15 13.80 -0.93
C THR A 81 -2.34 14.17 -2.17
N ASN A 82 -1.39 15.05 -1.97
CA ASN A 82 -0.41 15.38 -2.99
C ASN A 82 0.77 14.38 -2.93
N ARG A 83 1.11 13.75 -4.05
CA ARG A 83 2.26 12.81 -4.15
C ARG A 83 3.59 13.39 -3.69
N GLN A 84 3.76 14.71 -3.73
CA GLN A 84 5.01 15.38 -3.35
C GLN A 84 5.14 15.56 -1.83
N THR A 85 4.03 15.67 -1.12
CA THR A 85 3.98 15.98 0.33
C THR A 85 3.55 14.79 1.18
N VAL A 86 2.88 13.81 0.59
CA VAL A 86 2.24 12.69 1.29
C VAL A 86 3.17 11.95 2.26
N LEU A 87 4.43 11.75 1.91
CA LEU A 87 5.39 11.07 2.78
C LEU A 87 5.68 11.87 4.05
N ASN A 88 5.86 13.18 3.93
CA ASN A 88 6.11 14.06 5.08
C ASN A 88 4.86 14.15 5.97
N GLU A 89 3.68 14.21 5.38
CA GLU A 89 2.40 14.22 6.07
C GLU A 89 2.16 12.90 6.82
N PHE A 90 2.52 11.77 6.19
CA PHE A 90 2.46 10.45 6.83
C PHE A 90 3.42 10.35 8.02
N ILE A 91 4.67 10.78 7.88
CA ILE A 91 5.66 10.85 8.96
C ILE A 91 5.18 11.75 10.10
N ALA A 92 4.46 12.82 9.78
CA ALA A 92 3.85 13.72 10.75
C ALA A 92 2.59 13.13 11.44
N GLY A 93 2.16 11.91 11.07
CA GLY A 93 1.03 11.22 11.68
C GLY A 93 -0.35 11.72 11.22
N GLN A 94 -0.44 12.33 10.06
CA GLN A 94 -1.73 12.79 9.52
C GLN A 94 -2.59 11.63 9.01
N TYR A 95 -1.98 10.48 8.74
CA TYR A 95 -2.63 9.26 8.24
C TYR A 95 -2.14 8.05 9.02
N GLU A 96 -2.99 7.05 9.19
CA GLU A 96 -2.63 5.76 9.78
C GLU A 96 -2.08 4.78 8.73
N LEU A 97 -2.53 4.91 7.47
CA LEU A 97 -2.13 4.04 6.37
C LEU A 97 -1.71 4.84 5.14
N MET A 98 -0.73 4.32 4.44
CA MET A 98 -0.30 4.82 3.15
C MET A 98 0.02 3.63 2.24
N GLY A 99 -0.70 3.48 1.13
CA GLY A 99 -0.48 2.42 0.15
C GLY A 99 0.35 2.87 -1.06
N GLY A 100 0.79 1.88 -1.86
CA GLY A 100 1.46 2.14 -3.13
C GLY A 100 2.90 2.62 -3.04
N ASN A 101 3.54 2.46 -1.88
CA ASN A 101 4.95 2.82 -1.69
C ASN A 101 5.88 1.62 -1.79
N TYR A 102 7.11 1.92 -2.21
CA TYR A 102 8.18 0.93 -2.20
C TYR A 102 8.83 0.86 -0.81
N TYR A 103 9.39 -0.29 -0.49
CA TYR A 103 10.30 -0.40 0.63
C TYR A 103 11.53 0.50 0.37
N ILE A 104 11.79 1.41 1.29
CA ILE A 104 12.96 2.29 1.28
C ILE A 104 13.74 2.06 2.58
N PRO A 105 14.97 1.54 2.49
CA PRO A 105 15.81 1.31 3.68
C PRO A 105 15.99 2.59 4.49
N GLY A 106 15.87 2.47 5.82
CA GLY A 106 16.04 3.57 6.77
C GLY A 106 14.78 4.37 7.08
N LEU A 107 13.65 4.05 6.43
CA LEU A 107 12.35 4.66 6.77
C LEU A 107 11.57 3.84 7.82
N GLU A 108 12.04 2.66 8.21
CA GLU A 108 11.43 1.80 9.25
C GLU A 108 11.35 2.49 10.61
N LYS A 109 12.19 3.48 10.83
CA LYS A 109 12.17 4.31 12.06
C LYS A 109 10.96 5.24 12.14
N TYR A 110 10.27 5.46 11.03
CA TYR A 110 9.10 6.35 10.97
C TYR A 110 7.79 5.58 10.84
N TYR A 111 7.81 4.40 10.17
CA TYR A 111 6.62 3.60 9.95
C TYR A 111 6.95 2.12 9.74
N ALA A 112 5.97 1.27 9.97
CA ALA A 112 6.08 -0.17 9.77
C ALA A 112 5.72 -0.54 8.33
N TYR A 113 6.47 -1.48 7.76
CA TYR A 113 6.10 -2.18 6.55
C TYR A 113 5.39 -3.49 6.89
N PRO A 114 4.38 -3.90 6.12
CA PRO A 114 3.78 -5.21 6.28
C PRO A 114 4.74 -6.33 5.84
N ASP A 115 4.53 -7.53 6.36
CA ASP A 115 5.31 -8.72 5.98
C ASP A 115 5.06 -9.14 4.52
N TYR A 116 3.88 -8.82 3.99
CA TYR A 116 3.47 -9.16 2.63
C TYR A 116 3.25 -7.92 1.77
N ASN A 117 3.76 -7.97 0.55
CA ASN A 117 3.58 -6.89 -0.41
C ASN A 117 2.16 -6.87 -0.97
N MET A 118 1.61 -5.66 -1.17
CA MET A 118 0.36 -5.45 -1.90
C MET A 118 0.50 -5.87 -3.38
N GLY A 119 1.70 -5.76 -3.95
CA GLY A 119 2.01 -6.13 -5.31
C GLY A 119 3.47 -5.89 -5.66
N TYR A 120 3.80 -6.17 -6.90
CA TYR A 120 5.14 -5.94 -7.44
C TYR A 120 5.04 -4.97 -8.61
N SER A 121 5.97 -4.02 -8.67
CA SER A 121 6.13 -3.14 -9.82
C SER A 121 7.39 -3.48 -10.59
N ARG A 122 7.37 -3.21 -11.89
CA ARG A 122 8.52 -3.37 -12.76
C ARG A 122 8.76 -2.05 -13.49
N SER A 123 10.01 -1.63 -13.54
CA SER A 123 10.40 -0.55 -14.44
C SER A 123 10.53 -1.12 -15.84
N LEU A 124 9.98 -0.43 -16.81
CA LEU A 124 10.08 -0.78 -18.24
C LEU A 124 10.87 0.31 -18.96
N LEU A 125 11.70 -0.10 -19.89
CA LEU A 125 12.26 0.81 -20.88
C LEU A 125 11.32 0.86 -22.08
N LEU A 126 10.92 2.04 -22.46
CA LEU A 126 10.06 2.28 -23.62
C LEU A 126 10.91 2.88 -24.74
N ALA A 127 10.66 2.42 -25.95
CA ALA A 127 11.20 3.01 -27.16
C ALA A 127 10.05 3.52 -28.03
N ARG A 128 10.34 4.50 -28.87
CA ARG A 128 9.35 4.97 -29.87
C ARG A 128 9.03 3.83 -30.83
N SER A 129 7.78 3.68 -31.16
CA SER A 129 7.30 2.60 -32.05
C SER A 129 7.86 2.70 -33.49
N ASP A 130 8.27 3.90 -33.89
CA ASP A 130 8.92 4.21 -35.18
C ASP A 130 10.43 4.03 -35.15
N ASP A 131 11.09 3.87 -34.00
CA ASP A 131 12.50 3.59 -33.87
C ASP A 131 12.80 2.12 -34.22
N ARG A 132 13.28 1.88 -35.44
CA ARG A 132 13.63 0.55 -35.92
C ARG A 132 15.04 0.09 -35.48
N THR A 133 15.73 0.88 -34.68
CA THR A 133 17.12 0.60 -34.26
C THR A 133 17.19 -0.04 -32.87
N ILE A 134 16.11 -0.03 -32.11
CA ILE A 134 16.00 -0.67 -30.80
C ILE A 134 15.16 -1.94 -30.89
N HIS A 135 15.71 -3.06 -30.38
CA HIS A 135 15.08 -4.37 -30.44
C HIS A 135 15.00 -5.00 -29.08
N SER A 136 13.81 -5.40 -28.66
CA SER A 136 13.56 -6.01 -27.34
C SER A 136 14.29 -7.34 -27.10
N TYR A 137 14.64 -8.05 -28.17
CA TYR A 137 15.41 -9.30 -28.15
C TYR A 137 16.93 -9.11 -28.26
N ASN A 138 17.40 -7.88 -28.45
CA ASN A 138 18.81 -7.55 -28.57
C ASN A 138 19.13 -6.31 -27.75
N LEU A 139 19.61 -6.51 -26.51
CA LEU A 139 19.95 -5.43 -25.60
C LEU A 139 21.10 -4.53 -26.13
N GLU A 140 22.04 -5.10 -26.90
CA GLU A 140 23.14 -4.32 -27.49
C GLU A 140 22.65 -3.21 -28.40
N SER A 141 21.42 -3.33 -28.94
CA SER A 141 20.81 -2.26 -29.74
C SER A 141 20.58 -0.96 -28.96
N MET A 142 20.72 -1.00 -27.64
CA MET A 142 20.64 0.16 -26.76
C MET A 142 21.95 0.93 -26.63
N ASN A 143 23.09 0.36 -27.04
CA ASN A 143 24.38 1.02 -26.92
C ASN A 143 24.42 2.36 -27.66
N GLY A 144 24.99 3.37 -27.00
CA GLY A 144 25.05 4.74 -27.49
C GLY A 144 23.74 5.51 -27.47
N LYS A 145 22.63 4.88 -27.04
CA LYS A 145 21.32 5.55 -26.92
C LYS A 145 21.25 6.46 -25.72
N THR A 146 20.34 7.45 -25.78
CA THR A 146 20.02 8.33 -24.66
C THR A 146 18.72 7.87 -24.01
N ILE A 147 18.76 7.63 -22.71
CA ILE A 147 17.60 7.23 -21.90
C ILE A 147 17.11 8.45 -21.12
N GLY A 148 15.86 8.84 -21.34
CA GLY A 148 15.18 9.85 -20.55
C GLY A 148 14.79 9.28 -19.18
N VAL A 149 15.08 10.02 -18.10
CA VAL A 149 14.75 9.62 -16.73
C VAL A 149 14.22 10.81 -15.94
N TYR A 150 13.28 10.53 -15.04
CA TYR A 150 12.82 11.53 -14.09
C TYR A 150 13.87 11.71 -12.98
N GLU A 151 14.37 12.95 -12.81
CA GLU A 151 15.52 13.25 -11.94
C GLU A 151 15.33 12.82 -10.48
N ASN A 152 14.09 12.81 -9.98
CA ASN A 152 13.77 12.40 -8.60
C ASN A 152 13.50 10.90 -8.45
N ALA A 153 13.44 10.12 -9.52
CA ALA A 153 13.30 8.66 -9.48
C ALA A 153 14.62 7.97 -9.14
N LYS A 154 15.28 8.39 -8.05
CA LYS A 154 16.67 8.02 -7.71
C LYS A 154 16.89 6.52 -7.65
N GLU A 155 15.96 5.78 -7.05
CA GLU A 155 16.08 4.32 -6.93
C GLU A 155 15.92 3.62 -8.28
N ASN A 156 14.98 4.06 -9.12
CA ASN A 156 14.82 3.51 -10.47
C ASN A 156 16.06 3.80 -11.33
N ILE A 157 16.63 5.01 -11.21
CA ILE A 157 17.88 5.37 -11.91
C ILE A 157 19.05 4.50 -11.44
N ARG A 158 19.16 4.27 -10.12
CA ARG A 158 20.19 3.39 -9.56
C ARG A 158 20.09 1.98 -10.15
N ARG A 159 18.89 1.39 -10.11
CA ARG A 159 18.63 0.05 -10.66
C ARG A 159 18.89 -0.02 -12.17
N LEU A 160 18.51 1.02 -12.90
CA LEU A 160 18.77 1.10 -14.33
C LEU A 160 20.28 1.13 -14.62
N LYS A 161 21.06 1.93 -13.89
CA LYS A 161 22.52 1.97 -14.02
C LYS A 161 23.17 0.62 -13.72
N GLU A 162 22.71 -0.07 -12.68
CA GLU A 162 23.16 -1.43 -12.35
C GLU A 162 22.83 -2.42 -13.47
N PHE A 163 21.60 -2.38 -14.00
CA PHE A 163 21.21 -3.20 -15.13
C PHE A 163 22.08 -2.99 -16.36
N LEU A 164 22.34 -1.73 -16.72
CA LEU A 164 23.21 -1.40 -17.85
C LEU A 164 24.64 -1.91 -17.62
N ALA A 165 25.19 -1.69 -16.43
CA ALA A 165 26.56 -2.14 -16.09
C ALA A 165 26.70 -3.67 -16.12
N ILE A 166 25.73 -4.42 -15.56
CA ILE A 166 25.74 -5.89 -15.57
C ILE A 166 25.67 -6.44 -16.99
N ASN A 167 24.95 -5.76 -17.88
CA ASN A 167 24.79 -6.18 -19.27
C ASN A 167 25.83 -5.58 -20.23
N GLY A 168 26.81 -4.81 -19.72
CA GLY A 168 27.86 -4.18 -20.52
C GLY A 168 27.36 -3.14 -21.51
N LEU A 169 26.24 -2.47 -21.17
CA LEU A 169 25.60 -1.47 -22.04
C LEU A 169 26.07 -0.06 -21.70
N ASP A 170 26.46 0.69 -22.73
CA ASP A 170 26.83 2.11 -22.62
C ASP A 170 25.71 2.99 -23.15
N CYS A 171 24.95 3.62 -22.21
CA CYS A 171 23.86 4.52 -22.53
C CYS A 171 24.07 5.89 -21.88
N LYS A 172 23.62 6.94 -22.55
CA LYS A 172 23.60 8.29 -22.00
C LYS A 172 22.28 8.52 -21.23
N PHE A 173 22.31 9.40 -20.20
CA PHE A 173 21.12 9.78 -19.45
C PHE A 173 20.73 11.23 -19.73
N GLN A 174 19.45 11.43 -20.03
CA GLN A 174 18.83 12.74 -20.07
C GLN A 174 17.87 12.86 -18.89
N TYR A 175 18.13 13.81 -18.00
CA TYR A 175 17.31 14.05 -16.81
C TYR A 175 16.21 15.05 -17.10
N TYR A 176 15.00 14.74 -16.66
CA TYR A 176 13.83 15.60 -16.78
C TYR A 176 13.27 15.93 -15.41
N SER A 177 12.92 17.21 -15.19
CA SER A 177 12.17 17.65 -14.03
C SER A 177 10.69 17.34 -14.19
N LEU A 178 9.92 17.36 -13.07
CA LEU A 178 8.46 17.23 -13.13
C LEU A 178 7.82 18.30 -14.04
N LYS A 179 8.37 19.51 -14.02
CA LYS A 179 7.90 20.62 -14.86
C LYS A 179 8.09 20.35 -16.36
N ASP A 180 9.19 19.70 -16.74
CA ASP A 180 9.43 19.33 -18.13
C ASP A 180 8.47 18.23 -18.57
N MET A 181 8.16 17.28 -17.70
CA MET A 181 7.21 16.21 -17.96
C MET A 181 5.76 16.70 -18.09
N GLN A 182 5.38 17.70 -17.32
CA GLN A 182 4.04 18.31 -17.37
C GLN A 182 3.80 19.17 -18.60
N LYS A 183 4.84 19.68 -19.24
CA LYS A 183 4.74 20.49 -20.47
C LYS A 183 4.39 19.68 -21.71
N ASN A 184 4.64 18.39 -21.69
CA ASN A 184 4.34 17.53 -22.80
C ASN A 184 3.01 16.84 -22.53
N ASP A 185 1.94 17.40 -23.10
CA ASP A 185 0.53 16.92 -22.99
C ASP A 185 0.32 15.51 -23.55
N GLU A 186 1.36 14.88 -24.08
CA GLU A 186 1.34 13.54 -24.68
C GLU A 186 1.79 12.42 -23.72
N GLY A 187 1.56 12.57 -22.42
CA GLY A 187 1.31 11.44 -21.53
C GLY A 187 2.36 10.34 -21.42
N LEU A 188 3.66 10.63 -21.53
CA LEU A 188 4.68 9.71 -21.06
C LEU A 188 4.93 9.95 -19.56
N TYR A 189 4.15 9.29 -18.74
CA TYR A 189 4.37 9.22 -17.30
C TYR A 189 5.37 8.12 -16.99
N PHE A 190 6.53 8.51 -16.51
CA PHE A 190 7.54 7.60 -15.99
C PHE A 190 7.45 7.51 -14.46
#